data_1fc3d75432faa97d86a68f6e64f498d4
#
_entry.id   1fc3d75432faa97d86a68f6e64f498d4
#
_cell.length_a   1.000
_cell.length_b   1.000
_cell.length_c   1.000
_cell.angle_alpha   90.00
_cell.angle_beta   90.00
_cell.angle_gamma   90.00
#
_symmetry.space_group_name_H-M   'P 1'
#
loop_
_entity.id
_entity.type
_entity.pdbx_description
1 polymer ?
#
loop_
_entity_poly.entity_id
_entity_poly.type
_entity_poly.pdbx_seq_one_letter_code
_entity_poly.pdbx_strand_id
1 'polypeptide(L)' 'MIDIEVLEFALAKEESAIKAYQEMLANHPSLKDLFSLLITEEQKHKALIEKKIVELKRY' A
#
# COMPACT_ATOMS: atom_id res chain seq x y z
N MET A 1 -16.58 13.96 3.99
CA MET A 1 -15.36 13.75 3.20
C MET A 1 -15.73 13.05 1.89
N ILE A 2 -15.26 13.56 0.76
CA ILE A 2 -15.57 12.95 -0.53
C ILE A 2 -14.75 11.68 -0.76
N ASP A 3 -15.27 10.80 -1.62
CA ASP A 3 -14.69 9.46 -1.82
C ASP A 3 -13.23 9.49 -2.26
N ILE A 4 -12.86 10.40 -3.15
CA ILE A 4 -11.47 10.50 -3.60
C ILE A 4 -10.53 10.82 -2.44
N GLU A 5 -10.92 11.72 -1.53
CA GLU A 5 -10.10 12.05 -0.36
C GLU A 5 -9.92 10.85 0.56
N VAL A 6 -10.99 10.08 0.78
CA VAL A 6 -10.93 8.85 1.58
C VAL A 6 -9.94 7.86 0.96
N LEU A 7 -10.01 7.70 -0.36
CA LEU A 7 -9.10 6.78 -1.07
C LEU A 7 -7.66 7.26 -1.04
N GLU A 8 -7.43 8.57 -1.10
CA GLU A 8 -6.08 9.11 -0.98
C GLU A 8 -5.49 8.86 0.41
N PHE A 9 -6.30 8.94 1.47
CA PHE A 9 -5.87 8.54 2.81
C PHE A 9 -5.54 7.04 2.87
N ALA A 10 -6.38 6.21 2.28
CA ALA A 10 -6.14 4.77 2.25
C ALA A 10 -4.84 4.45 1.49
N LEU A 11 -4.62 5.14 0.37
CA LEU A 11 -3.39 4.98 -0.42
C LEU A 11 -2.16 5.34 0.40
N ALA A 12 -2.21 6.45 1.12
CA ALA A 12 -1.09 6.88 1.96
C ALA A 12 -0.78 5.85 3.05
N LYS A 13 -1.79 5.20 3.62
CA LYS A 13 -1.61 4.13 4.61
C LYS A 13 -0.92 2.91 4.01
N GLU A 14 -1.30 2.51 2.80
CA GLU A 14 -0.66 1.39 2.11
C GLU A 14 0.80 1.71 1.81
N GLU A 15 1.09 2.90 1.33
CA GLU A 15 2.46 3.33 1.05
C GLU A 15 3.31 3.38 2.31
N SER A 16 2.76 3.85 3.43
CA SER A 16 3.45 3.85 4.73
C SER A 16 3.73 2.44 5.22
N ALA A 17 2.79 1.52 5.04
CA ALA A 17 2.97 0.12 5.43
C ALA A 17 4.08 -0.54 4.61
N ILE A 18 4.10 -0.32 3.30
CA ILE A 18 5.15 -0.86 2.42
C ILE A 18 6.52 -0.38 2.88
N LYS A 19 6.65 0.92 3.13
CA LYS A 19 7.91 1.51 3.59
C LYS A 19 8.35 0.91 4.92
N ALA A 20 7.43 0.78 5.88
CA ALA A 20 7.73 0.21 7.18
C ALA A 20 8.23 -1.24 7.06
N TYR A 21 7.56 -2.06 6.24
CA TYR A 21 7.95 -3.44 6.03
C TYR A 21 9.30 -3.56 5.32
N GLN A 22 9.60 -2.66 4.39
CA GLN A 22 10.91 -2.61 3.74
C GLN A 22 12.03 -2.32 4.73
N GLU A 23 11.79 -1.41 5.67
CA GLU A 23 12.75 -1.09 6.73
C GLU A 23 12.93 -2.28 7.69
N MET A 24 11.83 -2.93 8.06
CA MET A 24 11.88 -4.12 8.92
C MET A 24 12.64 -5.25 8.24
N LEU A 25 12.40 -5.47 6.95
CA LEU A 25 13.12 -6.48 6.17
C LEU A 25 14.62 -6.21 6.17
N ALA A 26 15.02 -4.95 5.95
CA ALA A 26 16.44 -4.58 5.92
C ALA A 26 17.13 -4.82 7.27
N ASN A 27 16.41 -4.59 8.38
CA ASN A 27 16.95 -4.74 9.73
C ASN A 27 16.83 -6.16 10.29
N HIS A 28 15.95 -6.97 9.72
CA HIS A 28 15.67 -8.33 10.22
C HIS A 28 15.63 -9.33 9.06
N PRO A 29 16.77 -9.61 8.42
CA PRO A 29 16.80 -10.47 7.23
C PRO A 29 16.32 -11.89 7.48
N SER A 30 16.32 -12.37 8.73
CA SER A 30 15.78 -13.68 9.07
C SER A 30 14.26 -13.77 8.86
N LEU A 31 13.58 -12.63 8.75
CA LEU A 31 12.13 -12.54 8.52
C LEU A 31 11.79 -12.19 7.08
N LYS A 32 12.75 -12.35 6.17
CA LYS A 32 12.61 -11.96 4.77
C LYS A 32 11.36 -12.54 4.11
N ASP A 33 11.11 -13.83 4.29
CA ASP A 33 9.98 -14.49 3.61
C ASP A 33 8.66 -13.88 4.04
N LEU A 34 8.49 -13.62 5.34
CA LEU A 34 7.28 -13.00 5.85
C LEU A 34 7.10 -11.58 5.31
N PHE A 35 8.13 -10.74 5.45
CA PHE A 35 7.99 -9.34 5.05
C PHE A 35 7.89 -9.17 3.54
N SER A 36 8.52 -10.03 2.75
CA SER A 36 8.35 -10.02 1.30
C SER A 36 6.91 -10.31 0.91
N LEU A 37 6.27 -11.26 1.60
CA LEU A 37 4.84 -11.57 1.38
C LEU A 37 3.96 -10.38 1.75
N LEU A 38 4.20 -9.78 2.92
CA LEU A 38 3.40 -8.64 3.38
C LEU A 38 3.54 -7.45 2.42
N ILE A 39 4.74 -7.18 1.93
CA ILE A 39 4.97 -6.11 0.95
C ILE A 39 4.18 -6.39 -0.33
N THR A 40 4.23 -7.61 -0.83
CA THR A 40 3.49 -8.00 -2.04
C THR A 40 1.98 -7.78 -1.86
N GLU A 41 1.43 -8.17 -0.71
CA GLU A 41 0.02 -7.97 -0.42
C GLU A 41 -0.36 -6.49 -0.36
N GLU A 42 0.47 -5.67 0.29
CA GLU A 42 0.22 -4.23 0.36
C GLU A 42 0.31 -3.55 -1.01
N GLN A 43 1.20 -4.03 -1.88
CA GLN A 43 1.29 -3.54 -3.25
C GLN A 43 0.03 -3.86 -4.06
N LYS A 44 -0.57 -5.01 -3.84
CA LYS A 44 -1.85 -5.37 -4.45
C LYS A 44 -2.98 -4.46 -3.98
N HIS A 45 -3.02 -4.20 -2.67
CA HIS A 45 -4.01 -3.29 -2.09
C HIS A 45 -3.85 -1.87 -2.66
N LYS A 46 -2.61 -1.40 -2.75
CA LYS A 46 -2.30 -0.10 -3.34
C LYS A 46 -2.82 -0.01 -4.76
N ALA A 47 -2.58 -1.02 -5.57
CA ALA A 47 -3.03 -1.05 -6.97
C ALA A 47 -4.55 -0.98 -7.08
N LEU A 48 -5.28 -1.68 -6.20
CA LEU A 48 -6.74 -1.63 -6.17
C LEU A 48 -7.25 -0.23 -5.86
N ILE A 49 -6.63 0.43 -4.88
CA ILE A 49 -7.03 1.79 -4.49
C ILE A 49 -6.75 2.78 -5.61
N GLU A 50 -5.56 2.69 -6.23
CA GLU A 50 -5.18 3.55 -7.35
C GLU A 50 -6.14 3.40 -8.53
N LYS A 51 -6.53 2.17 -8.83
CA LYS A 51 -7.50 1.88 -9.89
C LYS A 51 -8.84 2.57 -9.61
N LYS A 52 -9.30 2.51 -8.37
CA LYS A 52 -10.57 3.13 -8.00
C LYS A 52 -10.50 4.64 -8.08
N ILE A 53 -9.40 5.23 -7.68
CA ILE A 53 -9.19 6.68 -7.80
C ILE A 53 -9.28 7.11 -9.27
N VAL A 54 -8.60 6.38 -10.16
CA VAL A 54 -8.65 6.66 -11.60
C VAL A 54 -10.08 6.57 -12.13
N GLU A 55 -10.82 5.54 -11.73
CA GLU A 55 -12.22 5.36 -12.15
C GLU A 55 -13.08 6.56 -11.73
N LEU A 56 -12.91 7.05 -10.50
CA LEU A 56 -13.69 8.17 -9.99
C LEU A 56 -13.32 9.50 -10.63
N LYS A 57 -12.14 9.60 -11.22
CA LYS A 57 -11.67 10.82 -11.91
C LYS A 57 -12.05 10.86 -13.40
N ARG A 58 -12.70 9.83 -13.91
CA ARG A 58 -13.06 9.71 -15.32
C ARG A 58 -14.38 10.38 -15.66
N TYR A 59 -14.49 11.66 -15.46
CA TYR A 59 -15.71 12.36 -15.86
C TYR A 59 -15.39 13.67 -16.53
#